data_30eea239e72fc27f06a1ebcfd50e587d
#
_entry.id   30eea239e72fc27f06a1ebcfd50e587d
#
_cell.length_a   1.000
_cell.length_b   1.000
_cell.length_c   1.000
_cell.angle_alpha   90.00
_cell.angle_beta   90.00
_cell.angle_gamma   90.00
#
_symmetry.space_group_name_H-M   'P 1'
#
loop_
_entity.id
_entity.type
_entity.pdbx_description
1 polymer ?
#
loop_
_entity_poly.entity_id
_entity_poly.type
_entity_poly.pdbx_seq_one_letter_code
_entity_poly.pdbx_strand_id
1 'polypeptide(L)'
;MMCQDPLTPTLSPGFGGEGRVRGVTRWCGLSSPSKILRKDRLASFLERLLQERIVFAPVRKEEVILIREIDSPSQVVLEYLNAKESPKSVLFPQRETLFRYRAEKGKAEVDVPQDRERGRVLFGIRPCDARGLLLLDKVFGGDCRDPYYADKRANTVVASLGCDHPNPSCFCLSTGGGPCSAEGSDLLLLDLGDRYVAEAVSEKGAALFEDQAFEKSDVETLALAEKVKSKSETCMQPVAMKENPEGQLERLFNDPVWKDLAETCLGCGICTYLCPTCHCFDLCDEAVGNTGERIRVWDSCQFPLFTQQASGFNPRPTVKERFRQRIMHKFSYLPETQAMPGCVGCGRCVTECPVNLDIREVMVSLSEGNER
;
A
#
# COMPACT_ATOMS: atom_id res chain seq x y z
N MET A 1 42.93 14.68 35.05
CA MET A 1 42.34 13.42 35.56
C MET A 1 41.33 12.97 34.56
N MET A 2 41.73 11.99 33.77
CA MET A 2 40.96 11.42 32.64
C MET A 2 39.89 10.48 33.19
N CYS A 3 38.64 10.64 32.78
CA CYS A 3 37.62 9.60 32.90
C CYS A 3 37.47 8.91 31.56
N GLN A 4 37.72 7.60 31.59
CA GLN A 4 37.64 6.68 30.47
C GLN A 4 36.20 6.35 30.15
N ASP A 5 35.87 6.32 28.86
CA ASP A 5 34.65 5.71 28.31
C ASP A 5 34.68 4.19 28.47
N PRO A 6 33.57 3.56 28.83
CA PRO A 6 33.36 2.16 28.54
C PRO A 6 32.18 1.93 27.63
N LEU A 7 32.36 0.97 26.69
CA LEU A 7 31.39 0.23 25.92
C LEU A 7 31.26 0.60 24.41
N THR A 8 32.29 0.22 23.69
CA THR A 8 32.13 -0.25 22.29
C THR A 8 31.92 -1.77 22.32
N PRO A 9 30.82 -2.29 21.76
CA PRO A 9 30.72 -3.73 21.50
C PRO A 9 31.50 -4.05 20.21
N THR A 10 32.54 -4.85 20.37
CA THR A 10 33.23 -5.53 19.27
C THR A 10 32.26 -6.44 18.51
N LEU A 11 31.98 -6.14 17.27
CA LEU A 11 31.31 -7.04 16.32
C LEU A 11 32.27 -8.18 15.95
N SER A 12 31.96 -9.39 16.39
CA SER A 12 32.55 -10.61 15.84
C SER A 12 31.94 -10.95 14.51
N PRO A 13 32.74 -11.32 13.47
CA PRO A 13 32.21 -11.76 12.19
C PRO A 13 31.89 -13.27 12.26
N GLY A 14 30.66 -13.61 11.95
CA GLY A 14 30.32 -15.01 11.68
C GLY A 14 28.91 -15.41 12.12
N PHE A 15 27.95 -15.16 11.27
CA PHE A 15 26.82 -16.07 11.04
C PHE A 15 26.21 -15.72 9.66
N GLY A 16 26.76 -16.40 8.64
CA GLY A 16 26.11 -16.55 7.36
C GLY A 16 24.92 -17.48 7.56
N GLY A 17 23.76 -16.89 7.74
CA GLY A 17 22.47 -17.55 7.66
C GLY A 17 21.67 -16.86 6.57
N GLU A 18 21.71 -17.40 5.35
CA GLU A 18 20.78 -17.06 4.28
C GLU A 18 19.37 -17.43 4.76
N GLY A 19 18.71 -16.51 5.44
CA GLY A 19 17.27 -16.51 5.67
C GLY A 19 16.58 -16.24 4.33
N ARG A 20 16.56 -17.21 3.42
CA ARG A 20 15.64 -17.21 2.29
C ARG A 20 14.22 -17.15 2.87
N VAL A 21 13.64 -15.94 2.88
CA VAL A 21 12.19 -15.80 2.77
C VAL A 21 11.83 -16.70 1.58
N ARG A 22 11.01 -17.74 1.78
CA ARG A 22 10.47 -18.55 0.67
C ARG A 22 9.73 -17.56 -0.22
N GLY A 23 10.47 -17.03 -1.19
CA GLY A 23 10.00 -16.03 -2.12
C GLY A 23 8.88 -16.63 -2.92
N VAL A 24 7.83 -15.86 -3.08
CA VAL A 24 6.87 -16.03 -4.15
C VAL A 24 7.70 -16.12 -5.44
N THR A 25 7.79 -17.31 -6.03
CA THR A 25 8.49 -17.53 -7.30
C THR A 25 7.77 -16.69 -8.35
N ARG A 26 8.36 -15.54 -8.73
CA ARG A 26 7.90 -14.78 -9.90
C ARG A 26 8.28 -15.57 -11.15
N TRP A 27 7.32 -15.76 -12.02
CA TRP A 27 7.52 -16.34 -13.35
C TRP A 27 8.36 -15.39 -14.21
N CYS A 28 9.69 -15.44 -14.08
CA CYS A 28 10.59 -14.70 -14.95
C CYS A 28 10.87 -15.51 -16.21
N GLY A 29 10.31 -15.12 -17.35
CA GLY A 29 10.74 -15.58 -18.68
C GLY A 29 9.86 -16.59 -19.42
N LEU A 30 8.74 -17.05 -18.83
CA LEU A 30 7.67 -17.76 -19.54
C LEU A 30 6.42 -16.87 -19.52
N SER A 31 5.63 -16.87 -20.58
CA SER A 31 4.33 -16.17 -20.60
C SER A 31 3.52 -16.64 -19.40
N SER A 32 3.10 -15.70 -18.53
CA SER A 32 2.27 -15.99 -17.35
C SER A 32 1.04 -16.79 -17.78
N PRO A 33 0.67 -17.87 -17.08
CA PRO A 33 -0.52 -18.63 -17.43
C PRO A 33 -1.74 -17.72 -17.34
N SER A 34 -2.54 -17.73 -18.41
CA SER A 34 -3.72 -16.88 -18.54
C SER A 34 -4.95 -17.73 -18.79
N LYS A 35 -6.06 -17.36 -18.19
CA LYS A 35 -7.38 -17.97 -18.39
C LYS A 35 -8.45 -16.90 -18.55
N ILE A 36 -9.62 -17.33 -18.96
CA ILE A 36 -10.82 -16.48 -19.12
C ILE A 36 -11.76 -16.75 -17.95
N LEU A 37 -12.25 -15.65 -17.33
CA LEU A 37 -13.36 -15.67 -16.39
C LEU A 37 -14.53 -14.90 -17.01
N ARG A 38 -15.58 -15.59 -17.39
CA ARG A 38 -16.79 -14.95 -17.91
C ARG A 38 -17.55 -14.22 -16.81
N LYS A 39 -18.13 -13.06 -17.12
CA LYS A 39 -18.87 -12.26 -16.13
C LYS A 39 -20.09 -12.99 -15.56
N ASP A 40 -20.75 -13.84 -16.35
CA ASP A 40 -21.86 -14.68 -15.90
C ASP A 40 -21.46 -15.78 -14.90
N ARG A 41 -20.16 -16.13 -14.83
CA ARG A 41 -19.59 -17.09 -13.86
C ARG A 41 -18.93 -16.44 -12.66
N LEU A 42 -18.79 -15.12 -12.65
CA LEU A 42 -18.13 -14.39 -11.56
C LEU A 42 -18.81 -14.64 -10.20
N ALA A 43 -20.15 -14.59 -10.16
CA ALA A 43 -20.89 -14.79 -8.92
C ALA A 43 -20.61 -16.18 -8.32
N SER A 44 -20.70 -17.23 -9.14
CA SER A 44 -20.44 -18.61 -8.67
C SER A 44 -18.99 -18.84 -8.26
N PHE A 45 -18.02 -18.16 -8.89
CA PHE A 45 -16.63 -18.18 -8.47
C PHE A 45 -16.48 -17.52 -7.09
N LEU A 46 -17.06 -16.34 -6.88
CA LEU A 46 -17.01 -15.64 -5.60
C LEU A 46 -17.72 -16.42 -4.47
N GLU A 47 -18.84 -17.08 -4.76
CA GLU A 47 -19.52 -17.96 -3.80
C GLU A 47 -18.60 -19.06 -3.27
N ARG A 48 -17.84 -19.72 -4.16
CA ARG A 48 -16.88 -20.75 -3.75
C ARG A 48 -15.71 -20.18 -2.95
N LEU A 49 -15.19 -19.01 -3.36
CA LEU A 49 -14.15 -18.32 -2.59
C LEU A 49 -14.61 -17.96 -1.17
N LEU A 50 -15.87 -17.52 -1.02
CA LEU A 50 -16.45 -17.19 0.29
C LEU A 50 -16.59 -18.40 1.22
N GLN A 51 -16.71 -19.61 0.70
CA GLN A 51 -16.74 -20.84 1.50
C GLN A 51 -15.37 -21.13 2.15
N GLU A 52 -14.28 -20.83 1.45
CA GLU A 52 -12.93 -21.18 1.85
C GLU A 52 -12.16 -20.02 2.49
N ARG A 53 -12.43 -18.78 2.08
CA ARG A 53 -11.63 -17.59 2.40
C ARG A 53 -12.49 -16.42 2.85
N ILE A 54 -11.87 -15.48 3.52
CA ILE A 54 -12.45 -14.17 3.80
C ILE A 54 -12.17 -13.30 2.58
N VAL A 55 -13.20 -12.80 1.92
CA VAL A 55 -13.07 -11.99 0.70
C VAL A 55 -13.32 -10.52 1.01
N PHE A 56 -12.37 -9.67 0.65
CA PHE A 56 -12.49 -8.22 0.66
C PHE A 56 -12.57 -7.72 -0.77
N ALA A 57 -13.60 -6.95 -1.08
CA ALA A 57 -13.86 -6.47 -2.43
C ALA A 57 -14.38 -5.03 -2.43
N PRO A 58 -14.39 -4.35 -3.59
CA PRO A 58 -15.04 -3.05 -3.73
C PRO A 58 -16.54 -3.18 -3.52
N VAL A 59 -17.06 -2.42 -2.56
CA VAL A 59 -18.48 -2.37 -2.18
C VAL A 59 -18.94 -0.93 -2.20
N ARG A 60 -20.16 -0.68 -2.74
CA ARG A 60 -20.77 0.65 -2.70
C ARG A 60 -21.40 0.90 -1.32
N LYS A 61 -20.97 1.98 -0.69
CA LYS A 61 -21.58 2.52 0.52
C LYS A 61 -21.97 3.96 0.22
N GLU A 62 -23.27 4.21 0.13
CA GLU A 62 -23.79 5.50 -0.33
C GLU A 62 -23.17 5.92 -1.67
N GLU A 63 -22.51 7.07 -1.73
CA GLU A 63 -21.87 7.61 -2.93
C GLU A 63 -20.41 7.18 -3.13
N VAL A 64 -19.85 6.36 -2.22
CA VAL A 64 -18.42 5.98 -2.27
C VAL A 64 -18.21 4.48 -2.43
N ILE A 65 -17.10 4.13 -3.06
CA ILE A 65 -16.62 2.74 -3.11
C ILE A 65 -15.57 2.56 -2.02
N LEU A 66 -15.76 1.52 -1.22
CA LEU A 66 -14.86 1.10 -0.15
C LEU A 66 -14.46 -0.36 -0.34
N ILE A 67 -13.27 -0.73 0.11
CA ILE A 67 -12.87 -2.14 0.18
C ILE A 67 -13.35 -2.70 1.52
N ARG A 68 -14.26 -3.67 1.47
CA ARG A 68 -14.87 -4.26 2.68
C ARG A 68 -14.93 -5.78 2.56
N GLU A 69 -14.97 -6.46 3.71
CA GLU A 69 -15.34 -7.86 3.79
C GLU A 69 -16.75 -8.04 3.24
N ILE A 70 -16.96 -9.04 2.41
CA ILE A 70 -18.24 -9.37 1.81
C ILE A 70 -18.71 -10.75 2.29
N ASP A 71 -20.00 -10.94 2.31
CA ASP A 71 -20.68 -12.21 2.60
C ASP A 71 -21.49 -12.74 1.40
N SER A 72 -21.63 -11.90 0.35
CA SER A 72 -22.35 -12.25 -0.88
C SER A 72 -21.68 -11.64 -2.11
N PRO A 73 -21.63 -12.37 -3.24
CA PRO A 73 -21.16 -11.83 -4.52
C PRO A 73 -21.90 -10.58 -5.00
N SER A 74 -23.17 -10.44 -4.63
CA SER A 74 -24.02 -9.32 -5.02
C SER A 74 -23.56 -7.95 -4.47
N GLN A 75 -22.71 -7.96 -3.44
CA GLN A 75 -22.13 -6.73 -2.87
C GLN A 75 -20.98 -6.16 -3.70
N VAL A 76 -20.41 -6.95 -4.61
CA VAL A 76 -19.19 -6.59 -5.35
C VAL A 76 -19.52 -5.62 -6.48
N VAL A 77 -18.77 -4.50 -6.51
CA VAL A 77 -18.87 -3.49 -7.57
C VAL A 77 -17.52 -3.39 -8.27
N LEU A 78 -17.38 -3.92 -9.48
CA LEU A 78 -16.14 -3.85 -10.25
C LEU A 78 -16.07 -2.64 -11.20
N GLU A 79 -17.20 -2.01 -11.47
CA GLU A 79 -17.28 -0.77 -12.24
C GLU A 79 -17.05 0.43 -11.31
N TYR A 80 -15.79 0.79 -11.12
CA TYR A 80 -15.40 1.94 -10.30
C TYR A 80 -14.04 2.48 -10.75
N LEU A 81 -13.77 3.76 -10.51
CA LEU A 81 -12.49 4.38 -10.84
C LEU A 81 -11.44 4.06 -9.78
N ASN A 82 -11.72 4.43 -8.52
CA ASN A 82 -10.86 4.16 -7.38
C ASN A 82 -11.70 4.01 -6.11
N ALA A 83 -11.30 3.13 -5.20
CA ALA A 83 -11.90 3.10 -3.87
C ALA A 83 -11.41 4.32 -3.08
N LYS A 84 -12.29 4.90 -2.25
CA LYS A 84 -11.95 6.07 -1.44
C LYS A 84 -10.76 5.78 -0.50
N GLU A 85 -10.82 4.63 0.18
CA GLU A 85 -9.76 4.15 1.05
C GLU A 85 -8.90 3.09 0.35
N SER A 86 -7.63 3.04 0.72
CA SER A 86 -6.74 1.96 0.29
C SER A 86 -7.06 0.66 1.03
N PRO A 87 -6.92 -0.52 0.39
CA PRO A 87 -7.07 -1.82 1.04
C PRO A 87 -5.99 -2.14 2.08
N LYS A 88 -5.02 -1.26 2.31
CA LYS A 88 -3.95 -1.47 3.30
C LYS A 88 -4.50 -1.82 4.69
N SER A 89 -5.70 -1.32 5.04
CA SER A 89 -6.37 -1.58 6.32
C SER A 89 -6.65 -3.07 6.58
N VAL A 90 -6.69 -3.90 5.54
CA VAL A 90 -6.88 -5.35 5.66
C VAL A 90 -5.63 -6.03 6.24
N LEU A 91 -4.44 -5.53 5.90
CA LEU A 91 -3.14 -6.07 6.35
C LEU A 91 -2.54 -5.24 7.50
N PHE A 92 -2.81 -3.97 7.51
CA PHE A 92 -2.39 -2.99 8.50
C PHE A 92 -3.61 -2.21 8.98
N PRO A 93 -4.38 -2.76 9.96
CA PRO A 93 -5.61 -2.14 10.48
C PRO A 93 -5.38 -0.78 11.13
N GLN A 94 -6.40 0.09 11.10
CA GLN A 94 -6.33 1.41 11.74
C GLN A 94 -6.14 1.33 13.26
N ARG A 95 -6.69 0.30 13.88
CA ARG A 95 -6.47 -0.08 15.28
C ARG A 95 -6.24 -1.58 15.35
N GLU A 96 -5.18 -1.99 16.00
CA GLU A 96 -4.79 -3.40 16.13
C GLU A 96 -4.29 -3.68 17.53
N THR A 97 -4.90 -4.63 18.20
CA THR A 97 -4.39 -5.13 19.50
C THR A 97 -3.18 -6.01 19.25
N LEU A 98 -2.02 -5.59 19.75
CA LEU A 98 -0.79 -6.39 19.65
C LEU A 98 -0.77 -7.50 20.69
N PHE A 99 -1.13 -7.15 21.94
CA PHE A 99 -1.31 -8.15 23.01
C PHE A 99 -2.20 -7.58 24.10
N ARG A 100 -2.82 -8.49 24.86
CA ARG A 100 -3.49 -8.20 26.12
C ARG A 100 -2.60 -8.65 27.27
N TYR A 101 -2.75 -7.98 28.41
CA TYR A 101 -1.99 -8.34 29.59
C TYR A 101 -2.83 -8.24 30.87
N ARG A 102 -2.47 -9.07 31.86
CA ARG A 102 -2.91 -8.96 33.25
C ARG A 102 -1.66 -8.89 34.12
N ALA A 103 -1.55 -7.84 34.95
CA ALA A 103 -0.44 -7.64 35.87
C ALA A 103 -0.92 -7.87 37.30
N GLU A 104 -0.32 -8.84 37.99
CA GLU A 104 -0.56 -9.13 39.40
C GLU A 104 0.79 -9.21 40.11
N LYS A 105 0.89 -8.54 41.28
CA LYS A 105 2.09 -8.51 42.18
C LYS A 105 3.29 -9.29 41.69
N GLY A 106 4.08 -8.70 40.79
CA GLY A 106 5.36 -9.28 40.31
C GLY A 106 5.23 -10.33 39.18
N LYS A 107 4.00 -10.58 38.65
CA LYS A 107 3.76 -11.43 37.50
C LYS A 107 2.96 -10.66 36.46
N ALA A 108 3.28 -10.90 35.19
CA ALA A 108 2.47 -10.44 34.07
C ALA A 108 2.13 -11.65 33.19
N GLU A 109 0.86 -11.82 32.90
CA GLU A 109 0.37 -12.76 31.89
C GLU A 109 0.12 -11.97 30.63
N VAL A 110 0.58 -12.47 29.48
CA VAL A 110 0.43 -11.83 28.18
C VAL A 110 -0.28 -12.80 27.26
N ASP A 111 -1.34 -12.33 26.61
CA ASP A 111 -2.11 -13.03 25.58
C ASP A 111 -1.95 -12.29 24.25
N VAL A 112 -1.41 -12.97 23.25
CA VAL A 112 -1.24 -12.44 21.89
C VAL A 112 -2.39 -12.93 21.02
N PRO A 113 -3.23 -12.02 20.48
CA PRO A 113 -4.32 -12.41 19.58
C PRO A 113 -3.78 -13.15 18.37
N GLN A 114 -4.29 -14.34 18.12
CA GLN A 114 -3.97 -15.09 16.90
C GLN A 114 -4.77 -14.51 15.72
N ASP A 115 -4.12 -14.47 14.56
CA ASP A 115 -4.85 -14.12 13.33
C ASP A 115 -5.90 -15.19 12.98
N ARG A 116 -6.90 -14.80 12.19
CA ARG A 116 -7.92 -15.75 11.72
C ARG A 116 -7.23 -16.84 10.90
N GLU A 117 -7.55 -18.10 11.17
CA GLU A 117 -7.01 -19.28 10.45
C GLU A 117 -7.37 -19.27 8.95
N ARG A 118 -8.53 -18.67 8.59
CA ARG A 118 -8.98 -18.59 7.20
C ARG A 118 -8.15 -17.57 6.41
N GLY A 119 -7.61 -18.03 5.28
CA GLY A 119 -6.93 -17.17 4.32
C GLY A 119 -7.83 -16.04 3.80
N ARG A 120 -7.19 -14.97 3.29
CA ARG A 120 -7.86 -13.78 2.77
C ARG A 120 -7.70 -13.66 1.26
N VAL A 121 -8.66 -13.01 0.62
CA VAL A 121 -8.55 -12.56 -0.77
C VAL A 121 -8.88 -11.08 -0.84
N LEU A 122 -7.97 -10.27 -1.36
CA LEU A 122 -8.24 -8.91 -1.82
C LEU A 122 -8.66 -9.01 -3.28
N PHE A 123 -9.95 -8.94 -3.56
CA PHE A 123 -10.51 -9.15 -4.90
C PHE A 123 -10.90 -7.84 -5.56
N GLY A 124 -10.50 -7.65 -6.81
CA GLY A 124 -10.89 -6.51 -7.61
C GLY A 124 -10.28 -5.17 -7.17
N ILE A 125 -9.19 -5.15 -6.38
CA ILE A 125 -8.48 -3.92 -6.02
C ILE A 125 -7.70 -3.37 -7.23
N ARG A 126 -7.33 -2.08 -7.20
CA ARG A 126 -6.59 -1.49 -8.32
C ARG A 126 -5.09 -1.84 -8.29
N PRO A 127 -4.40 -1.89 -9.45
CA PRO A 127 -2.95 -2.17 -9.53
C PRO A 127 -2.09 -1.26 -8.67
N CYS A 128 -2.46 0.03 -8.54
CA CYS A 128 -1.77 0.95 -7.65
C CYS A 128 -1.89 0.55 -6.15
N ASP A 129 -3.00 -0.07 -5.74
CA ASP A 129 -3.17 -0.60 -4.39
C ASP A 129 -2.29 -1.84 -4.18
N ALA A 130 -2.29 -2.78 -5.15
CA ALA A 130 -1.42 -3.96 -5.12
C ALA A 130 0.07 -3.57 -5.05
N ARG A 131 0.49 -2.59 -5.86
CA ARG A 131 1.86 -2.06 -5.82
C ARG A 131 2.17 -1.37 -4.50
N GLY A 132 1.19 -0.68 -3.88
CA GLY A 132 1.35 -0.09 -2.55
C GLY A 132 1.65 -1.12 -1.47
N LEU A 133 1.09 -2.34 -1.57
CA LEU A 133 1.39 -3.42 -0.64
C LEU A 133 2.84 -3.89 -0.73
N LEU A 134 3.49 -3.85 -1.91
CA LEU A 134 4.91 -4.20 -2.03
C LEU A 134 5.82 -3.26 -1.21
N LEU A 135 5.48 -1.97 -1.14
CA LEU A 135 6.23 -1.07 -0.28
C LEU A 135 6.01 -1.41 1.20
N LEU A 136 4.78 -1.72 1.59
CA LEU A 136 4.50 -2.15 2.97
C LEU A 136 5.21 -3.47 3.28
N ASP A 137 5.29 -4.41 2.33
CA ASP A 137 6.04 -5.66 2.47
C ASP A 137 7.53 -5.38 2.77
N LYS A 138 8.13 -4.39 2.11
CA LYS A 138 9.52 -3.98 2.38
C LYS A 138 9.68 -3.32 3.75
N VAL A 139 8.76 -2.42 4.11
CA VAL A 139 8.81 -1.68 5.38
C VAL A 139 8.62 -2.61 6.58
N PHE A 140 7.58 -3.46 6.54
CA PHE A 140 7.25 -4.36 7.65
C PHE A 140 8.00 -5.71 7.60
N GLY A 141 8.65 -6.02 6.48
CA GLY A 141 9.46 -7.23 6.29
C GLY A 141 10.96 -7.02 6.41
N GLY A 142 11.45 -5.79 6.69
CA GLY A 142 12.86 -5.45 6.84
C GLY A 142 13.52 -6.06 8.07
N ASP A 143 14.61 -5.45 8.56
CA ASP A 143 15.43 -5.96 9.67
C ASP A 143 14.62 -6.25 10.94
N CYS A 144 13.59 -5.46 11.20
CA CYS A 144 12.61 -5.66 12.27
C CYS A 144 11.28 -6.13 11.69
N ARG A 145 11.21 -7.42 11.30
CA ARG A 145 9.99 -8.00 10.74
C ARG A 145 8.80 -7.87 11.69
N ASP A 146 7.73 -7.26 11.22
CA ASP A 146 6.46 -7.18 11.94
C ASP A 146 5.67 -8.49 11.77
N PRO A 147 5.49 -9.30 12.82
CA PRO A 147 4.80 -10.58 12.70
C PRO A 147 3.32 -10.41 12.37
N TYR A 148 2.65 -9.39 12.90
CA TYR A 148 1.22 -9.16 12.69
C TYR A 148 0.90 -8.84 11.23
N TYR A 149 1.72 -7.99 10.59
CA TYR A 149 1.59 -7.71 9.17
C TYR A 149 1.97 -8.93 8.32
N ALA A 150 3.10 -9.56 8.62
CA ALA A 150 3.65 -10.65 7.85
C ALA A 150 2.70 -11.87 7.78
N ASP A 151 2.06 -12.21 8.89
CA ASP A 151 1.13 -13.35 8.96
C ASP A 151 -0.13 -13.08 8.12
N LYS A 152 -0.72 -11.87 8.23
CA LYS A 152 -1.84 -11.47 7.37
C LYS A 152 -1.45 -11.50 5.89
N ARG A 153 -0.27 -10.94 5.55
CA ARG A 153 0.22 -10.86 4.16
C ARG A 153 0.49 -12.24 3.58
N ALA A 154 1.10 -13.14 4.35
CA ALA A 154 1.36 -14.51 3.91
C ALA A 154 0.08 -15.27 3.55
N ASN A 155 -1.00 -15.02 4.30
CA ASN A 155 -2.30 -15.67 4.13
C ASN A 155 -3.26 -14.91 3.21
N THR A 156 -2.77 -13.90 2.47
CA THR A 156 -3.60 -13.08 1.57
C THR A 156 -3.22 -13.30 0.11
N VAL A 157 -4.24 -13.54 -0.72
CA VAL A 157 -4.16 -13.53 -2.19
C VAL A 157 -4.61 -12.16 -2.69
N VAL A 158 -3.85 -11.58 -3.60
CA VAL A 158 -4.15 -10.26 -4.19
C VAL A 158 -4.59 -10.44 -5.63
N ALA A 159 -5.89 -10.30 -5.88
CA ALA A 159 -6.49 -10.32 -7.21
C ALA A 159 -6.85 -8.88 -7.61
N SER A 160 -6.02 -8.25 -8.44
CA SER A 160 -6.24 -6.87 -8.90
C SER A 160 -7.06 -6.83 -10.18
N LEU A 161 -7.76 -5.72 -10.38
CA LEU A 161 -8.50 -5.39 -11.60
C LEU A 161 -7.84 -4.21 -12.29
N GLY A 162 -7.40 -4.39 -13.52
CA GLY A 162 -6.82 -3.34 -14.35
C GLY A 162 -7.75 -2.13 -14.48
N CYS A 163 -7.16 -0.96 -14.65
CA CYS A 163 -7.91 0.29 -14.88
C CYS A 163 -8.04 0.51 -16.38
N ASP A 164 -9.18 0.22 -16.95
CA ASP A 164 -9.51 0.53 -18.34
C ASP A 164 -9.69 2.05 -18.59
N HIS A 165 -10.18 2.77 -17.55
CA HIS A 165 -10.34 4.23 -17.54
C HIS A 165 -9.75 4.81 -16.26
N PRO A 166 -8.44 5.20 -16.24
CA PRO A 166 -7.81 5.83 -15.08
C PRO A 166 -8.48 7.17 -14.73
N ASN A 167 -8.58 7.47 -13.43
CA ASN A 167 -9.08 8.76 -12.97
C ASN A 167 -8.12 9.89 -13.41
N PRO A 168 -8.58 11.10 -13.79
CA PRO A 168 -7.73 12.23 -14.15
C PRO A 168 -6.68 12.65 -13.10
N SER A 169 -6.94 12.34 -11.83
CA SER A 169 -5.96 12.57 -10.74
C SER A 169 -4.86 11.51 -10.67
N CYS A 170 -5.00 10.37 -11.38
CA CYS A 170 -4.01 9.30 -11.38
C CYS A 170 -2.77 9.68 -12.20
N PHE A 171 -1.60 9.24 -11.71
CA PHE A 171 -0.30 9.44 -12.37
C PHE A 171 0.65 8.24 -12.12
N CYS A 172 0.10 7.03 -12.10
CA CYS A 172 0.88 5.83 -11.77
C CYS A 172 2.02 5.56 -12.76
N LEU A 173 1.88 5.94 -14.05
CA LEU A 173 2.97 5.85 -15.04
C LEU A 173 4.18 6.67 -14.59
N SER A 174 3.97 7.90 -14.09
CA SER A 174 5.06 8.79 -13.65
C SER A 174 5.76 8.32 -12.36
N THR A 175 5.25 7.29 -11.71
CA THR A 175 5.86 6.66 -10.51
C THR A 175 6.37 5.25 -10.77
N GLY A 176 6.52 4.87 -12.05
CA GLY A 176 7.03 3.55 -12.46
C GLY A 176 6.02 2.41 -12.29
N GLY A 177 4.73 2.70 -12.19
CA GLY A 177 3.63 1.74 -12.23
C GLY A 177 2.89 1.79 -13.56
N GLY A 178 1.64 1.29 -13.58
CA GLY A 178 0.76 1.35 -14.76
C GLY A 178 -0.68 0.99 -14.40
N PRO A 179 -1.66 1.42 -15.23
CA PRO A 179 -3.07 1.14 -14.98
C PRO A 179 -3.41 -0.36 -15.06
N CYS A 180 -2.64 -1.13 -15.81
CA CYS A 180 -2.77 -2.58 -15.92
C CYS A 180 -1.50 -3.32 -15.47
N SER A 181 -0.72 -2.73 -14.56
CA SER A 181 0.47 -3.38 -14.00
C SER A 181 0.07 -4.56 -13.11
N ALA A 182 0.73 -5.70 -13.32
CA ALA A 182 0.57 -6.89 -12.49
C ALA A 182 1.40 -6.83 -11.18
N GLU A 183 2.19 -5.78 -11.00
CA GLU A 183 3.13 -5.64 -9.89
C GLU A 183 2.41 -5.62 -8.53
N GLY A 184 2.77 -6.52 -7.63
CA GLY A 184 2.16 -6.69 -6.31
C GLY A 184 0.89 -7.55 -6.29
N SER A 185 0.39 -7.97 -7.46
CA SER A 185 -0.74 -8.87 -7.59
C SER A 185 -0.30 -10.33 -7.62
N ASP A 186 -1.16 -11.23 -7.16
CA ASP A 186 -1.08 -12.67 -7.40
C ASP A 186 -1.85 -13.05 -8.68
N LEU A 187 -2.95 -12.33 -8.94
CA LEU A 187 -3.78 -12.45 -10.13
C LEU A 187 -4.13 -11.05 -10.65
N LEU A 188 -3.98 -10.81 -11.96
CA LEU A 188 -4.46 -9.60 -12.63
C LEU A 188 -5.65 -9.93 -13.51
N LEU A 189 -6.76 -9.22 -13.32
CA LEU A 189 -7.96 -9.28 -14.16
C LEU A 189 -7.98 -8.08 -15.11
N LEU A 190 -8.24 -8.34 -16.39
CA LEU A 190 -8.43 -7.32 -17.41
C LEU A 190 -9.84 -7.46 -18.00
N ASP A 191 -10.63 -6.40 -17.92
CA ASP A 191 -12.02 -6.39 -18.39
C ASP A 191 -12.07 -6.23 -19.90
N LEU A 192 -12.71 -7.16 -20.61
CA LEU A 192 -12.94 -7.14 -22.06
C LEU A 192 -14.41 -6.88 -22.43
N GLY A 193 -15.24 -6.51 -21.46
CA GLY A 193 -16.65 -6.24 -21.65
C GLY A 193 -17.54 -7.39 -21.14
N ASP A 194 -17.57 -8.54 -21.80
CA ASP A 194 -18.34 -9.71 -21.41
C ASP A 194 -17.57 -10.72 -20.53
N ARG A 195 -16.26 -10.57 -20.46
CA ARG A 195 -15.32 -11.48 -19.77
C ARG A 195 -14.12 -10.74 -19.23
N TYR A 196 -13.39 -11.40 -18.34
CA TYR A 196 -12.08 -10.99 -17.87
C TYR A 196 -11.01 -11.95 -18.44
N VAL A 197 -9.87 -11.38 -18.87
CA VAL A 197 -8.63 -12.16 -18.94
C VAL A 197 -7.98 -12.12 -17.56
N ALA A 198 -7.70 -13.28 -17.01
CA ALA A 198 -7.04 -13.47 -15.73
C ALA A 198 -5.60 -13.94 -15.99
N GLU A 199 -4.62 -13.14 -15.57
CA GLU A 199 -3.20 -13.45 -15.67
C GLU A 199 -2.67 -13.83 -14.28
N ALA A 200 -2.21 -15.07 -14.09
CA ALA A 200 -1.59 -15.48 -12.83
C ALA A 200 -0.16 -14.98 -12.77
N VAL A 201 0.18 -14.26 -11.70
CA VAL A 201 1.49 -13.63 -11.47
C VAL A 201 2.32 -14.43 -10.46
N SER A 202 1.66 -15.22 -9.64
CA SER A 202 2.28 -16.07 -8.64
C SER A 202 1.59 -17.43 -8.55
N GLU A 203 2.19 -18.37 -7.81
CA GLU A 203 1.59 -19.65 -7.50
C GLU A 203 0.24 -19.52 -6.77
N LYS A 204 0.09 -18.52 -5.90
CA LYS A 204 -1.19 -18.22 -5.23
C LYS A 204 -2.28 -17.80 -6.23
N GLY A 205 -1.93 -17.02 -7.23
CA GLY A 205 -2.84 -16.64 -8.31
C GLY A 205 -3.16 -17.82 -9.22
N ALA A 206 -2.16 -18.65 -9.57
CA ALA A 206 -2.34 -19.83 -10.38
C ALA A 206 -3.24 -20.88 -9.71
N ALA A 207 -3.19 -21.01 -8.38
CA ALA A 207 -4.07 -21.90 -7.62
C ALA A 207 -5.56 -21.55 -7.79
N LEU A 208 -5.91 -20.27 -8.04
CA LEU A 208 -7.30 -19.90 -8.32
C LEU A 208 -7.82 -20.47 -9.65
N PHE A 209 -6.91 -20.85 -10.56
CA PHE A 209 -7.26 -21.43 -11.85
C PHE A 209 -7.75 -22.88 -11.79
N GLU A 210 -7.67 -23.53 -10.63
CA GLU A 210 -8.26 -24.84 -10.40
C GLU A 210 -9.80 -24.77 -10.36
N ASP A 211 -10.35 -23.56 -10.11
CA ASP A 211 -11.80 -23.36 -10.15
C ASP A 211 -12.36 -23.51 -11.56
N GLN A 212 -13.48 -24.21 -11.66
CA GLN A 212 -14.19 -24.51 -12.91
C GLN A 212 -14.77 -23.28 -13.62
N ALA A 213 -14.80 -22.12 -12.99
CA ALA A 213 -15.24 -20.87 -13.62
C ALA A 213 -14.24 -20.38 -14.67
N PHE A 214 -12.98 -20.84 -14.59
CA PHE A 214 -11.93 -20.42 -15.50
C PHE A 214 -11.82 -21.34 -16.72
N GLU A 215 -11.87 -20.72 -17.89
CA GLU A 215 -11.69 -21.36 -19.19
C GLU A 215 -10.29 -21.09 -19.77
N LYS A 216 -9.86 -21.90 -20.74
CA LYS A 216 -8.60 -21.65 -21.46
C LYS A 216 -8.70 -20.37 -22.27
N SER A 217 -7.65 -19.57 -22.24
CA SER A 217 -7.53 -18.40 -23.12
C SER A 217 -7.17 -18.82 -24.54
N ASP A 218 -7.64 -18.06 -25.52
CA ASP A 218 -7.24 -18.14 -26.92
C ASP A 218 -6.40 -16.91 -27.33
N VAL A 219 -5.74 -17.01 -28.48
CA VAL A 219 -4.83 -15.97 -29.00
C VAL A 219 -5.57 -14.65 -29.26
N GLU A 220 -6.81 -14.70 -29.73
CA GLU A 220 -7.60 -13.50 -30.02
C GLU A 220 -7.93 -12.74 -28.74
N THR A 221 -8.37 -13.45 -27.71
CA THR A 221 -8.67 -12.88 -26.38
C THR A 221 -7.43 -12.23 -25.73
N LEU A 222 -6.26 -12.88 -25.85
CA LEU A 222 -5.01 -12.30 -25.35
C LEU A 222 -4.61 -11.04 -26.13
N ALA A 223 -4.80 -11.02 -27.45
CA ALA A 223 -4.55 -9.83 -28.25
C ALA A 223 -5.49 -8.66 -27.91
N LEU A 224 -6.74 -8.93 -27.52
CA LEU A 224 -7.68 -7.92 -27.01
C LEU A 224 -7.22 -7.39 -25.65
N ALA A 225 -6.73 -8.25 -24.75
CA ALA A 225 -6.19 -7.82 -23.46
C ALA A 225 -5.02 -6.84 -23.63
N GLU A 226 -4.09 -7.11 -24.55
CA GLU A 226 -2.97 -6.20 -24.85
C GLU A 226 -3.46 -4.85 -25.43
N LYS A 227 -4.51 -4.84 -26.23
CA LYS A 227 -5.14 -3.59 -26.69
C LYS A 227 -5.74 -2.78 -25.54
N VAL A 228 -6.38 -3.45 -24.57
CA VAL A 228 -6.91 -2.78 -23.36
C VAL A 228 -5.77 -2.16 -22.54
N LYS A 229 -4.69 -2.88 -22.31
CA LYS A 229 -3.48 -2.36 -21.62
C LYS A 229 -2.96 -1.09 -22.31
N SER A 230 -2.67 -1.17 -23.60
CA SER A 230 -2.13 -0.04 -24.38
C SER A 230 -3.08 1.16 -24.39
N LYS A 231 -4.40 0.92 -24.55
CA LYS A 231 -5.40 1.98 -24.52
C LYS A 231 -5.43 2.68 -23.17
N SER A 232 -5.42 1.95 -22.06
CA SER A 232 -5.49 2.53 -20.73
C SER A 232 -4.27 3.38 -20.39
N GLU A 233 -3.09 3.03 -20.88
CA GLU A 233 -1.87 3.84 -20.74
C GLU A 233 -1.96 5.15 -21.53
N THR A 234 -2.46 5.10 -22.76
CA THR A 234 -2.62 6.30 -23.60
C THR A 234 -3.66 7.29 -23.08
N CYS A 235 -4.60 6.83 -22.23
CA CYS A 235 -5.58 7.70 -21.56
C CYS A 235 -4.97 8.53 -20.42
N MET A 236 -3.75 8.23 -19.97
CA MET A 236 -3.11 8.94 -18.88
C MET A 236 -2.23 10.08 -19.39
N GLN A 237 -2.37 11.25 -18.76
CA GLN A 237 -1.47 12.36 -19.00
C GLN A 237 -0.17 12.12 -18.19
N PRO A 238 1.01 12.11 -18.83
CA PRO A 238 2.27 12.03 -18.11
C PRO A 238 2.48 13.29 -17.28
N VAL A 239 2.96 13.13 -16.06
CA VAL A 239 3.39 14.24 -15.20
C VAL A 239 4.89 14.42 -15.43
N ALA A 240 5.31 15.66 -15.75
CA ALA A 240 6.72 16.00 -15.99
C ALA A 240 7.51 16.03 -14.66
N MET A 241 7.65 14.89 -14.02
CA MET A 241 8.51 14.70 -12.86
C MET A 241 9.89 14.24 -13.33
N LYS A 242 10.95 14.76 -12.72
CA LYS A 242 12.30 14.22 -12.98
C LYS A 242 12.38 12.77 -12.53
N GLU A 243 13.05 11.96 -13.32
CA GLU A 243 13.51 10.64 -12.87
C GLU A 243 14.54 10.85 -11.75
N ASN A 244 14.42 10.07 -10.67
CA ASN A 244 15.30 10.11 -9.51
C ASN A 244 15.46 11.53 -8.90
N PRO A 245 14.38 12.06 -8.31
CA PRO A 245 14.39 13.42 -7.74
C PRO A 245 15.18 13.56 -6.42
N GLU A 246 15.74 12.47 -5.87
CA GLU A 246 16.33 12.38 -4.54
C GLU A 246 17.38 13.45 -4.31
N GLY A 247 18.43 13.46 -5.11
CA GLY A 247 19.54 14.40 -4.94
C GLY A 247 19.14 15.86 -5.16
N GLN A 248 18.06 16.13 -5.88
CA GLN A 248 17.52 17.48 -6.01
C GLN A 248 16.71 17.88 -4.77
N LEU A 249 15.88 16.99 -4.26
CA LEU A 249 15.08 17.20 -3.05
C LEU A 249 15.99 17.46 -1.83
N GLU A 250 17.10 16.74 -1.71
CA GLU A 250 18.09 16.95 -0.65
C GLU A 250 18.70 18.35 -0.71
N ARG A 251 19.10 18.83 -1.90
CA ARG A 251 19.61 20.19 -2.08
C ARG A 251 18.59 21.26 -1.68
N LEU A 252 17.30 20.99 -1.96
CA LEU A 252 16.20 21.89 -1.63
C LEU A 252 15.71 21.75 -0.17
N PHE A 253 16.30 20.90 0.65
CA PHE A 253 15.78 20.61 1.99
C PHE A 253 15.54 21.86 2.85
N ASN A 254 16.45 22.83 2.80
CA ASN A 254 16.33 24.09 3.54
C ASN A 254 15.85 25.27 2.70
N ASP A 255 15.38 25.01 1.47
CA ASP A 255 14.94 26.05 0.55
C ASP A 255 13.65 26.72 1.03
N PRO A 256 13.51 28.06 0.86
CA PRO A 256 12.28 28.78 1.17
C PRO A 256 11.03 28.27 0.43
N VAL A 257 11.17 27.63 -0.73
CA VAL A 257 10.08 27.09 -1.56
C VAL A 257 9.08 26.24 -0.76
N TRP A 258 9.54 25.56 0.26
CA TRP A 258 8.66 24.74 1.11
C TRP A 258 7.59 25.55 1.86
N LYS A 259 7.87 26.84 2.14
CA LYS A 259 6.89 27.73 2.77
C LYS A 259 5.73 27.98 1.82
N ASP A 260 6.05 28.32 0.57
CA ASP A 260 5.06 28.65 -0.44
C ASP A 260 4.25 27.41 -0.84
N LEU A 261 4.92 26.26 -1.06
CA LEU A 261 4.26 25.00 -1.37
C LEU A 261 3.35 24.47 -0.25
N ALA A 262 3.63 24.80 1.00
CA ALA A 262 2.83 24.38 2.15
C ALA A 262 1.79 25.40 2.59
N GLU A 263 1.70 26.56 1.96
CA GLU A 263 0.90 27.71 2.44
C GLU A 263 -0.57 27.36 2.64
N THR A 264 -1.16 26.62 1.69
CA THR A 264 -2.57 26.23 1.74
C THR A 264 -2.82 24.96 2.57
N CYS A 265 -1.78 24.23 2.96
CA CYS A 265 -1.92 22.93 3.63
C CYS A 265 -2.48 23.09 5.04
N LEU A 266 -3.60 22.41 5.33
CA LEU A 266 -4.23 22.42 6.65
C LEU A 266 -3.58 21.44 7.65
N GLY A 267 -2.66 20.56 7.22
CA GLY A 267 -2.11 19.52 8.07
C GLY A 267 -3.14 18.48 8.54
N CYS A 268 -4.24 18.29 7.81
CA CYS A 268 -5.39 17.47 8.22
C CYS A 268 -5.15 15.95 8.18
N GLY A 269 -4.06 15.46 7.56
CA GLY A 269 -3.70 14.06 7.50
C GLY A 269 -4.46 13.20 6.48
N ILE A 270 -5.52 13.68 5.81
CA ILE A 270 -6.32 12.93 4.82
C ILE A 270 -5.41 12.24 3.79
N CYS A 271 -4.45 12.98 3.23
CA CYS A 271 -3.51 12.49 2.23
C CYS A 271 -2.60 11.35 2.72
N THR A 272 -2.44 11.14 4.03
CA THR A 272 -1.67 10.03 4.61
C THR A 272 -2.55 8.84 4.96
N TYR A 273 -3.75 9.08 5.47
CA TYR A 273 -4.70 8.02 5.81
C TYR A 273 -5.17 7.24 4.58
N LEU A 274 -5.48 7.96 3.48
CA LEU A 274 -5.96 7.35 2.24
C LEU A 274 -4.85 6.75 1.38
N CYS A 275 -3.58 7.10 1.64
CA CYS A 275 -2.47 6.64 0.83
C CYS A 275 -2.16 5.15 1.07
N PRO A 276 -2.05 4.32 0.01
CA PRO A 276 -1.74 2.89 0.15
C PRO A 276 -0.33 2.62 0.69
N THR A 277 0.58 3.59 0.60
CA THR A 277 1.98 3.46 1.01
C THR A 277 2.31 4.11 2.34
N CYS A 278 1.39 4.89 2.94
CA CYS A 278 1.63 5.51 4.24
C CYS A 278 1.39 4.50 5.38
N HIS A 279 2.33 4.46 6.31
CA HIS A 279 2.41 3.45 7.38
C HIS A 279 2.78 4.04 8.75
N CYS A 280 2.58 5.35 8.96
CA CYS A 280 2.77 5.97 10.28
C CYS A 280 1.79 5.38 11.29
N PHE A 281 2.28 5.05 12.48
CA PHE A 281 1.47 4.55 13.58
C PHE A 281 2.04 5.01 14.92
N ASP A 282 1.22 4.92 15.94
CA ASP A 282 1.59 5.06 17.34
C ASP A 282 1.29 3.77 18.11
N LEU A 283 1.98 3.57 19.23
CA LEU A 283 1.79 2.46 20.17
C LEU A 283 1.21 3.02 21.48
N CYS A 284 0.01 2.59 21.83
CA CYS A 284 -0.68 3.03 23.01
C CYS A 284 -1.00 1.86 23.94
N ASP A 285 -1.03 2.12 25.23
CA ASP A 285 -1.54 1.19 26.25
C ASP A 285 -2.92 1.69 26.74
N GLU A 286 -3.93 0.83 26.61
CA GLU A 286 -5.25 1.06 27.20
C GLU A 286 -5.41 0.11 28.38
N ALA A 287 -5.52 0.65 29.61
CA ALA A 287 -5.54 -0.16 30.81
C ALA A 287 -6.67 0.26 31.77
N VAL A 288 -7.27 -0.75 32.41
CA VAL A 288 -8.23 -0.56 33.50
C VAL A 288 -7.83 -1.48 34.67
N GLY A 289 -7.46 -0.89 35.80
CA GLY A 289 -6.96 -1.64 36.94
C GLY A 289 -5.65 -2.39 36.60
N ASN A 290 -5.68 -3.72 36.72
CA ASN A 290 -4.53 -4.59 36.48
C ASN A 290 -4.57 -5.31 35.13
N THR A 291 -5.54 -4.98 34.28
CA THR A 291 -5.64 -5.54 32.92
C THR A 291 -5.53 -4.44 31.90
N GLY A 292 -4.99 -4.75 30.73
CA GLY A 292 -4.89 -3.81 29.63
C GLY A 292 -4.56 -4.47 28.32
N GLU A 293 -4.50 -3.66 27.29
CA GLU A 293 -4.04 -4.06 25.97
C GLU A 293 -3.05 -3.03 25.42
N ARG A 294 -2.02 -3.52 24.73
CA ARG A 294 -1.16 -2.69 23.88
C ARG A 294 -1.72 -2.72 22.49
N ILE A 295 -1.97 -1.55 21.97
CA ILE A 295 -2.54 -1.35 20.65
C ILE A 295 -1.59 -0.58 19.74
N ARG A 296 -1.69 -0.85 18.45
CA ARG A 296 -1.15 -0.02 17.38
C ARG A 296 -2.30 0.72 16.73
N VAL A 297 -2.17 2.04 16.58
CA VAL A 297 -3.15 2.90 15.91
C VAL A 297 -2.49 3.68 14.80
N TRP A 298 -3.19 3.91 13.66
CA TRP A 298 -2.62 4.77 12.64
C TRP A 298 -2.42 6.18 13.15
N ASP A 299 -1.31 6.77 12.73
CA ASP A 299 -1.00 8.17 12.96
C ASP A 299 -0.59 8.85 11.65
N SER A 300 -0.23 10.10 11.68
CA SER A 300 0.12 10.89 10.51
C SER A 300 1.34 11.77 10.75
N CYS A 301 2.29 11.71 9.82
CA CYS A 301 3.38 12.68 9.77
C CYS A 301 2.92 14.14 9.58
N GLN A 302 1.62 14.37 9.31
CA GLN A 302 1.01 15.69 9.23
C GLN A 302 0.52 16.23 10.57
N PHE A 303 0.44 15.38 11.59
CA PHE A 303 0.00 15.80 12.93
C PHE A 303 1.16 16.37 13.76
N PRO A 304 0.94 17.48 14.49
CA PRO A 304 2.02 18.12 15.25
C PRO A 304 2.58 17.24 16.36
N LEU A 305 1.77 16.36 16.96
CA LEU A 305 2.19 15.51 18.07
C LEU A 305 3.00 14.29 17.62
N PHE A 306 2.91 13.88 16.33
CA PHE A 306 3.56 12.67 15.83
C PHE A 306 5.09 12.63 16.06
N THR A 307 5.75 13.79 16.05
CA THR A 307 7.19 13.90 16.26
C THR A 307 7.58 14.66 17.54
N GLN A 308 6.60 14.98 18.38
CA GLN A 308 6.87 15.65 19.63
C GLN A 308 7.53 14.68 20.63
N GLN A 309 8.70 15.06 21.14
CA GLN A 309 9.43 14.29 22.13
C GLN A 309 8.90 14.59 23.56
N ALA A 310 9.15 13.69 24.49
CA ALA A 310 8.79 13.87 25.90
C ALA A 310 9.41 15.15 26.55
N SER A 311 10.53 15.63 26.00
CA SER A 311 11.17 16.90 26.39
C SER A 311 10.38 18.15 25.95
N GLY A 312 9.31 17.99 25.16
CA GLY A 312 8.59 19.09 24.51
C GLY A 312 9.22 19.58 23.20
N PHE A 313 10.41 19.10 22.85
CA PHE A 313 11.02 19.42 21.56
C PHE A 313 10.27 18.74 20.42
N ASN A 314 10.05 19.50 19.32
CA ASN A 314 9.44 18.94 18.10
C ASN A 314 10.30 19.31 16.89
N PRO A 315 10.93 18.36 16.20
CA PRO A 315 11.72 18.65 14.99
C PRO A 315 10.89 19.12 13.79
N ARG A 316 9.56 19.00 13.85
CA ARG A 316 8.61 19.38 12.78
C ARG A 316 7.46 20.23 13.33
N PRO A 317 7.75 21.40 13.91
CA PRO A 317 6.76 22.16 14.68
C PRO A 317 5.68 22.80 13.81
N THR A 318 5.99 23.16 12.56
CA THR A 318 5.04 23.84 11.67
C THR A 318 4.54 22.94 10.53
N VAL A 319 3.49 23.36 9.84
CA VAL A 319 2.95 22.66 8.67
C VAL A 319 4.00 22.53 7.58
N LYS A 320 4.86 23.53 7.38
CA LYS A 320 5.94 23.52 6.40
C LYS A 320 6.86 22.31 6.56
N GLU A 321 7.38 22.06 7.79
CA GLU A 321 8.28 20.94 8.04
C GLU A 321 7.56 19.59 7.88
N ARG A 322 6.31 19.49 8.29
CA ARG A 322 5.52 18.26 8.16
C ARG A 322 5.16 17.98 6.69
N PHE A 323 4.80 19.02 5.93
CA PHE A 323 4.57 18.90 4.49
C PHE A 323 5.84 18.48 3.75
N ARG A 324 6.98 19.18 3.99
CA ARG A 324 8.29 18.79 3.45
C ARG A 324 8.61 17.35 3.76
N GLN A 325 8.46 16.93 5.02
CA GLN A 325 8.71 15.54 5.42
C GLN A 325 7.90 14.53 4.60
N ARG A 326 6.64 14.83 4.31
CA ARG A 326 5.81 13.94 3.48
C ARG A 326 6.38 13.78 2.06
N ILE A 327 6.82 14.86 1.45
CA ILE A 327 7.40 14.83 0.10
C ILE A 327 8.77 14.13 0.11
N MET A 328 9.67 14.52 1.01
CA MET A 328 10.98 13.89 1.19
C MET A 328 10.87 12.40 1.45
N HIS A 329 9.96 11.98 2.34
CA HIS A 329 9.77 10.58 2.65
C HIS A 329 9.36 9.75 1.44
N LYS A 330 8.47 10.30 0.58
CA LYS A 330 7.97 9.59 -0.61
C LYS A 330 8.95 9.53 -1.78
N PHE A 331 9.70 10.59 -1.98
CA PHE A 331 10.45 10.78 -3.23
C PHE A 331 11.98 10.87 -3.01
N SER A 332 12.46 10.84 -1.76
CA SER A 332 13.88 10.76 -1.41
C SER A 332 14.13 9.57 -0.47
N TYR A 333 13.64 9.58 0.76
CA TYR A 333 14.03 8.60 1.77
C TYR A 333 13.58 7.17 1.48
N LEU A 334 12.35 6.96 0.98
CA LEU A 334 11.89 5.60 0.63
C LEU A 334 12.57 5.05 -0.62
N PRO A 335 12.79 5.83 -1.71
CA PRO A 335 13.63 5.36 -2.82
C PRO A 335 15.03 4.94 -2.36
N GLU A 336 15.69 5.74 -1.53
CA GLU A 336 17.02 5.45 -1.00
C GLU A 336 17.05 4.18 -0.14
N THR A 337 16.11 4.05 0.80
CA THR A 337 16.13 2.95 1.80
C THR A 337 15.44 1.69 1.31
N GLN A 338 14.44 1.78 0.45
CA GLN A 338 13.62 0.66 0.00
C GLN A 338 13.79 0.33 -1.50
N ALA A 339 14.59 1.13 -2.23
CA ALA A 339 14.72 1.05 -3.70
C ALA A 339 13.35 1.03 -4.41
N MET A 340 12.41 1.83 -3.91
CA MET A 340 11.05 1.94 -4.44
C MET A 340 10.45 3.30 -4.05
N PRO A 341 9.80 4.03 -4.97
CA PRO A 341 9.11 5.27 -4.63
C PRO A 341 8.02 5.07 -3.59
N GLY A 342 7.94 5.99 -2.63
CA GLY A 342 6.87 6.02 -1.63
C GLY A 342 5.52 6.50 -2.18
N CYS A 343 5.39 6.64 -3.49
CA CYS A 343 4.18 7.03 -4.18
C CYS A 343 3.88 6.05 -5.32
N VAL A 344 2.63 5.64 -5.44
CA VAL A 344 2.13 4.76 -6.52
C VAL A 344 1.24 5.50 -7.52
N GLY A 345 1.15 6.82 -7.44
CA GLY A 345 0.40 7.65 -8.38
C GLY A 345 -1.12 7.42 -8.39
N CYS A 346 -1.72 6.93 -7.30
CA CYS A 346 -3.14 6.56 -7.24
C CYS A 346 -4.13 7.74 -7.23
N GLY A 347 -3.68 8.98 -7.10
CA GLY A 347 -4.50 10.19 -7.15
C GLY A 347 -5.36 10.51 -5.92
N ARG A 348 -5.56 9.59 -4.96
CA ARG A 348 -6.45 9.81 -3.79
C ARG A 348 -6.15 11.10 -3.04
N CYS A 349 -4.88 11.40 -2.80
CA CYS A 349 -4.48 12.60 -2.08
C CYS A 349 -4.69 13.90 -2.87
N VAL A 350 -4.88 13.82 -4.16
CA VAL A 350 -5.27 14.94 -5.03
C VAL A 350 -6.79 15.13 -4.94
N THR A 351 -7.55 14.07 -5.21
CA THR A 351 -9.02 14.11 -5.23
C THR A 351 -9.64 14.50 -3.88
N GLU A 352 -9.06 14.02 -2.78
CA GLU A 352 -9.63 14.17 -1.43
C GLU A 352 -9.01 15.35 -0.64
N CYS A 353 -8.13 16.14 -1.26
CA CYS A 353 -7.56 17.29 -0.58
C CYS A 353 -8.58 18.43 -0.45
N PRO A 354 -8.93 18.87 0.78
CA PRO A 354 -9.95 19.90 0.98
C PRO A 354 -9.53 21.29 0.49
N VAL A 355 -8.25 21.48 0.20
CA VAL A 355 -7.68 22.73 -0.31
C VAL A 355 -7.06 22.57 -1.70
N ASN A 356 -7.37 21.47 -2.39
CA ASN A 356 -6.89 21.17 -3.75
C ASN A 356 -5.36 21.21 -3.91
N LEU A 357 -4.60 20.84 -2.87
CA LEU A 357 -3.15 20.77 -2.97
C LEU A 357 -2.77 19.51 -3.78
N ASP A 358 -2.23 19.74 -4.98
CA ASP A 358 -1.87 18.67 -5.91
C ASP A 358 -0.39 18.29 -5.78
N ILE A 359 -0.11 17.07 -5.35
CA ILE A 359 1.26 16.56 -5.20
C ILE A 359 2.01 16.50 -6.54
N ARG A 360 1.30 16.43 -7.68
CA ARG A 360 1.91 16.42 -9.02
C ARG A 360 2.52 17.78 -9.33
N GLU A 361 1.77 18.85 -9.06
CA GLU A 361 2.24 20.24 -9.23
C GLU A 361 3.42 20.54 -8.29
N VAL A 362 3.34 20.06 -7.05
CA VAL A 362 4.45 20.16 -6.08
C VAL A 362 5.72 19.52 -6.64
N MET A 363 5.62 18.30 -7.19
CA MET A 363 6.78 17.61 -7.75
C MET A 363 7.31 18.26 -9.01
N VAL A 364 6.45 18.80 -9.88
CA VAL A 364 6.87 19.56 -11.06
C VAL A 364 7.63 20.82 -10.63
N SER A 365 7.08 21.61 -9.70
CA SER A 365 7.72 22.83 -9.18
C SER A 365 9.10 22.56 -8.56
N LEU A 366 9.23 21.45 -7.82
CA LEU A 366 10.51 21.00 -7.25
C LEU A 366 11.48 20.46 -8.30
N SER A 367 10.97 19.98 -9.44
CA SER A 367 11.78 19.42 -10.53
C SER A 367 12.38 20.50 -11.43
N GLU A 368 11.65 21.59 -11.66
CA GLU A 368 12.09 22.69 -12.53
C GLU A 368 13.27 23.44 -11.94
N GLY A 369 13.47 23.36 -10.60
CA GLY A 369 14.52 24.10 -9.90
C GLY A 369 14.28 25.60 -9.94
N ASN A 370 14.73 26.33 -8.94
CA ASN A 370 14.65 27.79 -8.94
C ASN A 370 15.48 28.41 -10.08
N GLU A 371 14.94 28.46 -11.29
CA GLU A 371 15.39 29.40 -12.33
C GLU A 371 14.83 30.84 -12.08
N ARG A 372 14.46 31.12 -10.83
CA ARG A 372 13.99 32.46 -10.43
C ARG A 372 15.06 33.19 -9.65
#